data_4345816ac82784c3d28c150366557378
#
_entry.id   4345816ac82784c3d28c150366557378
#
_cell.length_a   1.000
_cell.length_b   1.000
_cell.length_c   1.000
_cell.angle_alpha   90.00
_cell.angle_beta   90.00
_cell.angle_gamma   90.00
#
_symmetry.space_group_name_H-M   'P 1'
#
loop_
_entity.id
_entity.type
_entity.pdbx_description
1 polymer ?
#
loop_
_entity_poly.entity_id
_entity_poly.type
_entity_poly.pdbx_seq_one_letter_code
_entity_poly.pdbx_strand_id
1 'polypeptide(L)'
;HWAFTPNVEVARDPRWGRTGETFGEDPHLVGVMGAATVRGLQGNDFSNPENVIACPKHFIGGSQSINGINGAPCDVSERTIREIFLPPFKACLDANAYTFMMAHNEVNGIPSHSNKYLMTDLLRDEWKFDGYIVSDWMDIERLHDYHRVTESYANAFVLSVQSGMDMHM
;
A
#
# COMPACT_ATOMS: atom_id res chain seq x y z
N HIS A 1 12.97 1.20 15.43
CA HIS A 1 11.55 0.84 15.55
C HIS A 1 10.81 1.10 14.24
N TRP A 2 9.71 0.38 14.02
CA TRP A 2 8.90 0.46 12.80
C TRP A 2 7.41 0.44 13.17
N ALA A 3 6.63 1.39 12.62
CA ALA A 3 5.20 1.51 12.84
C ALA A 3 4.45 1.34 11.50
N PHE A 4 3.46 0.44 11.47
CA PHE A 4 2.60 0.21 10.31
C PHE A 4 1.50 1.27 10.21
N THR A 5 1.92 2.51 10.00
CA THR A 5 1.09 3.71 9.94
C THR A 5 1.80 4.80 9.13
N PRO A 6 1.10 5.77 8.51
CA PRO A 6 -0.35 6.02 8.53
C PRO A 6 -1.14 5.15 7.55
N ASN A 7 -2.46 4.99 7.80
CA ASN A 7 -3.39 4.55 6.77
C ASN A 7 -3.76 5.76 5.91
N VAL A 8 -3.28 5.78 4.67
CA VAL A 8 -3.50 6.86 3.69
C VAL A 8 -4.38 6.42 2.53
N GLU A 9 -5.21 5.41 2.73
CA GLU A 9 -6.26 5.10 1.80
C GLU A 9 -7.31 6.20 1.79
N VAL A 10 -7.76 6.58 0.61
CA VAL A 10 -8.86 7.54 0.44
C VAL A 10 -10.17 6.80 0.65
N ALA A 11 -10.95 7.16 1.66
CA ALA A 11 -12.23 6.51 1.96
C ALA A 11 -13.21 6.71 0.80
N ARG A 12 -13.62 5.61 0.14
CA ARG A 12 -14.51 5.67 -1.03
C ARG A 12 -15.86 5.01 -0.78
N ASP A 13 -15.86 3.80 -0.25
CA ASP A 13 -17.09 3.07 0.07
C ASP A 13 -17.28 3.00 1.60
N PRO A 14 -18.34 3.59 2.16
CA PRO A 14 -18.56 3.58 3.61
C PRO A 14 -18.79 2.16 4.18
N ARG A 15 -19.13 1.18 3.33
CA ARG A 15 -19.30 -0.20 3.74
C ARG A 15 -18.00 -0.94 3.98
N TRP A 16 -16.87 -0.39 3.53
CA TRP A 16 -15.53 -0.98 3.68
C TRP A 16 -15.15 -1.27 5.15
N GLY A 17 -15.71 -0.51 6.09
CA GLY A 17 -15.53 -0.74 7.53
C GLY A 17 -14.26 -0.15 8.12
N ARG A 18 -13.31 0.33 7.31
CA ARG A 18 -12.02 0.87 7.77
C ARG A 18 -11.88 2.39 7.58
N THR A 19 -12.95 3.06 7.19
CA THR A 19 -12.97 4.52 7.02
C THR A 19 -12.44 5.27 8.25
N GLY A 20 -12.76 4.79 9.46
CA GLY A 20 -12.30 5.37 10.72
C GLY A 20 -10.79 5.28 10.97
N GLU A 21 -10.05 4.47 10.19
CA GLU A 21 -8.58 4.40 10.26
C GLU A 21 -7.90 5.46 9.38
N THR A 22 -8.65 6.10 8.47
CA THR A 22 -8.13 7.00 7.44
C THR A 22 -8.32 8.48 7.81
N PHE A 23 -7.77 9.36 7.02
CA PHE A 23 -7.99 10.81 7.14
C PHE A 23 -9.17 11.34 6.33
N GLY A 24 -9.99 10.46 5.76
CA GLY A 24 -11.24 10.81 5.07
C GLY A 24 -11.25 10.53 3.59
N GLU A 25 -12.13 11.23 2.86
CA GLU A 25 -12.45 10.97 1.45
C GLU A 25 -11.77 11.93 0.45
N ASP A 26 -11.10 12.97 0.93
CA ASP A 26 -10.39 13.94 0.11
C ASP A 26 -8.92 13.51 -0.08
N PRO A 27 -8.48 13.17 -1.30
CA PRO A 27 -7.10 12.73 -1.56
C PRO A 27 -6.05 13.75 -1.12
N HIS A 28 -6.35 15.06 -1.25
CA HIS A 28 -5.42 16.09 -0.83
C HIS A 28 -5.25 16.12 0.68
N LEU A 29 -6.36 16.14 1.43
CA LEU A 29 -6.32 16.10 2.89
C LEU A 29 -5.60 14.86 3.40
N VAL A 30 -5.93 13.68 2.85
CA VAL A 30 -5.29 12.41 3.21
C VAL A 30 -3.78 12.49 2.97
N GLY A 31 -3.36 13.06 1.84
CA GLY A 31 -1.95 13.25 1.51
C GLY A 31 -1.22 14.19 2.48
N VAL A 32 -1.83 15.34 2.80
CA VAL A 32 -1.25 16.32 3.75
C VAL A 32 -1.09 15.71 5.14
N MET A 33 -2.12 15.03 5.64
CA MET A 33 -2.10 14.39 6.96
C MET A 33 -1.15 13.19 7.00
N GLY A 34 -1.12 12.39 5.94
CA GLY A 34 -0.19 11.26 5.79
C GLY A 34 1.26 11.74 5.81
N ALA A 35 1.59 12.74 5.01
CA ALA A 35 2.93 13.32 4.96
C ALA A 35 3.35 13.95 6.30
N ALA A 36 2.43 14.61 7.01
CA ALA A 36 2.69 15.15 8.36
C ALA A 36 2.98 14.03 9.35
N THR A 37 2.23 12.91 9.29
CA THR A 37 2.44 11.73 10.13
C THR A 37 3.80 11.10 9.86
N VAL A 38 4.18 10.92 8.58
CA VAL A 38 5.50 10.40 8.21
C VAL A 38 6.61 11.25 8.80
N ARG A 39 6.57 12.58 8.60
CA ARG A 39 7.56 13.50 9.17
C ARG A 39 7.61 13.47 10.69
N GLY A 40 6.45 13.38 11.34
CA GLY A 40 6.37 13.34 12.81
C GLY A 40 6.95 12.06 13.40
N LEU A 41 6.74 10.91 12.75
CA LEU A 41 7.27 9.62 13.18
C LEU A 41 8.77 9.49 12.90
N GLN A 42 9.19 9.84 11.70
CA GLN A 42 10.57 9.60 11.25
C GLN A 42 11.56 10.68 11.68
N GLY A 43 11.06 11.91 11.93
CA GLY A 43 11.97 13.04 12.20
C GLY A 43 12.96 13.24 11.05
N ASN A 44 14.12 13.80 11.39
CA ASN A 44 15.20 14.06 10.43
C ASN A 44 16.42 13.15 10.63
N ASP A 45 16.42 12.30 11.64
CA ASP A 45 17.57 11.47 12.01
C ASP A 45 17.13 10.13 12.60
N PHE A 46 17.35 9.05 11.85
CA PHE A 46 17.04 7.69 12.29
C PHE A 46 17.98 7.15 13.37
N SER A 47 19.09 7.82 13.66
CA SER A 47 19.94 7.46 14.79
C SER A 47 19.31 7.85 16.13
N ASN A 48 18.35 8.76 16.14
CA ASN A 48 17.57 9.09 17.32
C ASN A 48 16.62 7.93 17.68
N PRO A 49 16.77 7.31 18.86
CA PRO A 49 15.95 6.17 19.27
C PRO A 49 14.45 6.49 19.46
N GLU A 50 14.08 7.77 19.54
CA GLU A 50 12.67 8.21 19.60
C GLU A 50 12.01 8.24 18.23
N ASN A 51 12.79 8.22 17.15
CA ASN A 51 12.25 8.19 15.78
C ASN A 51 11.86 6.79 15.36
N VAL A 52 10.79 6.70 14.59
CA VAL A 52 10.17 5.43 14.16
C VAL A 52 9.95 5.46 12.64
N ILE A 53 10.35 4.40 11.95
CA ILE A 53 10.08 4.28 10.52
C ILE A 53 8.57 4.20 10.30
N ALA A 54 8.03 5.08 9.47
CA ALA A 54 6.64 5.08 9.06
C ALA A 54 6.39 4.09 7.91
N CYS A 55 5.19 3.56 7.84
CA CYS A 55 4.75 2.67 6.77
C CYS A 55 3.37 3.10 6.26
N PRO A 56 3.29 4.05 5.33
CA PRO A 56 2.02 4.37 4.68
C PRO A 56 1.40 3.13 4.04
N LYS A 57 0.09 2.98 4.24
CA LYS A 57 -0.65 1.79 3.85
C LYS A 57 -2.09 2.12 3.46
N HIS A 58 -2.81 1.26 2.79
CA HIS A 58 -2.40 0.06 2.05
C HIS A 58 -2.36 0.39 0.56
N PHE A 59 -1.30 0.07 -0.10
CA PHE A 59 -1.04 0.46 -1.49
C PHE A 59 -1.58 -0.60 -2.46
N ILE A 60 -2.73 -0.40 -3.14
CA ILE A 60 -3.71 0.68 -3.20
C ILE A 60 -5.14 0.15 -3.43
N GLY A 61 -6.14 1.01 -3.21
CA GLY A 61 -7.49 0.81 -3.72
C GLY A 61 -8.43 -0.04 -2.85
N GLY A 62 -7.96 -0.52 -1.69
CA GLY A 62 -8.77 -1.37 -0.81
C GLY A 62 -10.07 -0.74 -0.33
N SER A 63 -10.13 0.59 -0.26
CA SER A 63 -11.32 1.33 0.16
C SER A 63 -12.42 1.45 -0.89
N GLN A 64 -12.16 1.06 -2.15
CA GLN A 64 -13.14 1.02 -3.25
C GLN A 64 -13.33 -0.40 -3.79
N SER A 65 -13.28 -1.38 -2.90
CA SER A 65 -13.49 -2.77 -3.24
C SER A 65 -14.96 -3.07 -3.62
N ILE A 66 -15.16 -4.10 -4.42
CA ILE A 66 -16.50 -4.56 -4.83
C ILE A 66 -17.36 -4.83 -3.59
N ASN A 67 -18.55 -4.23 -3.57
CA ASN A 67 -19.52 -4.30 -2.47
C ASN A 67 -19.01 -3.76 -1.11
N GLY A 68 -17.90 -3.03 -1.10
CA GLY A 68 -17.30 -2.54 0.14
C GLY A 68 -16.66 -3.64 1.01
N ILE A 69 -16.43 -4.82 0.48
CA ILE A 69 -15.84 -5.93 1.23
C ILE A 69 -14.32 -5.73 1.29
N ASN A 70 -13.75 -5.65 2.49
CA ASN A 70 -12.30 -5.53 2.66
C ASN A 70 -11.56 -6.72 2.03
N GLY A 71 -10.59 -6.43 1.18
CA GLY A 71 -9.85 -7.46 0.42
C GLY A 71 -10.51 -7.92 -0.88
N ALA A 72 -11.75 -7.52 -1.17
CA ALA A 72 -12.37 -7.81 -2.46
C ALA A 72 -11.70 -7.01 -3.60
N PRO A 73 -11.82 -7.44 -4.86
CA PRO A 73 -11.25 -6.76 -6.01
C PRO A 73 -11.63 -5.28 -6.11
N CYS A 74 -10.73 -4.46 -6.62
CA CYS A 74 -10.93 -3.05 -6.95
C CYS A 74 -10.75 -2.84 -8.44
N ASP A 75 -11.86 -2.67 -9.17
CA ASP A 75 -11.85 -2.42 -10.61
C ASP A 75 -12.01 -0.92 -10.86
N VAL A 76 -10.94 -0.27 -11.26
CA VAL A 76 -10.87 1.18 -11.45
C VAL A 76 -10.02 1.54 -12.66
N SER A 77 -10.34 2.68 -13.30
CA SER A 77 -9.53 3.17 -14.40
C SER A 77 -8.15 3.63 -13.92
N GLU A 78 -7.16 3.60 -14.82
CA GLU A 78 -5.84 4.19 -14.57
C GLU A 78 -5.93 5.65 -14.15
N ARG A 79 -6.88 6.40 -14.73
CA ARG A 79 -7.14 7.78 -14.33
C ARG A 79 -7.56 7.86 -12.86
N THR A 80 -8.46 7.00 -12.39
CA THR A 80 -8.88 6.98 -10.98
C THR A 80 -7.72 6.61 -10.07
N ILE A 81 -6.89 5.65 -10.48
CA ILE A 81 -5.66 5.30 -9.74
C ILE A 81 -4.80 6.54 -9.56
N ARG A 82 -4.48 7.26 -10.64
CA ARG A 82 -3.57 8.39 -10.63
C ARG A 82 -4.13 9.66 -9.98
N GLU A 83 -5.45 9.90 -10.08
CA GLU A 83 -6.06 11.11 -9.54
C GLU A 83 -6.53 10.97 -8.08
N ILE A 84 -6.86 9.76 -7.65
CA ILE A 84 -7.48 9.52 -6.34
C ILE A 84 -6.56 8.74 -5.39
N PHE A 85 -6.09 7.56 -5.82
CA PHE A 85 -5.40 6.65 -4.89
C PHE A 85 -3.91 6.92 -4.74
N LEU A 86 -3.23 7.34 -5.79
CA LEU A 86 -1.78 7.58 -5.74
C LEU A 86 -1.35 8.87 -5.05
N PRO A 87 -2.07 10.01 -5.12
CA PRO A 87 -1.59 11.27 -4.56
C PRO A 87 -1.25 11.21 -3.07
N PRO A 88 -2.03 10.56 -2.17
CA PRO A 88 -1.64 10.43 -0.77
C PRO A 88 -0.33 9.69 -0.54
N PHE A 89 -0.10 8.61 -1.27
CA PHE A 89 1.15 7.85 -1.18
C PHE A 89 2.33 8.64 -1.74
N LYS A 90 2.12 9.38 -2.84
CA LYS A 90 3.15 10.26 -3.39
C LYS A 90 3.52 11.37 -2.39
N ALA A 91 2.56 11.95 -1.70
CA ALA A 91 2.82 12.93 -0.64
C ALA A 91 3.62 12.32 0.53
N CYS A 92 3.35 11.07 0.90
CA CYS A 92 4.15 10.36 1.90
C CYS A 92 5.56 10.06 1.41
N LEU A 93 5.73 9.67 0.15
CA LEU A 93 7.05 9.49 -0.47
C LEU A 93 7.84 10.80 -0.46
N ASP A 94 7.22 11.91 -0.85
CA ASP A 94 7.86 13.23 -0.84
C ASP A 94 8.17 13.74 0.58
N ALA A 95 7.55 13.13 1.59
CA ALA A 95 7.90 13.30 3.00
C ALA A 95 8.98 12.31 3.49
N ASN A 96 9.63 11.60 2.56
CA ASN A 96 10.67 10.60 2.80
C ASN A 96 10.18 9.34 3.53
N ALA A 97 8.97 8.86 3.27
CA ALA A 97 8.53 7.57 3.78
C ALA A 97 9.50 6.45 3.35
N TYR A 98 9.98 5.67 4.30
CA TYR A 98 10.97 4.60 4.08
C TYR A 98 10.36 3.26 3.70
N THR A 99 9.07 3.07 3.97
CA THR A 99 8.39 1.81 3.68
C THR A 99 6.99 2.05 3.19
N PHE A 100 6.48 1.14 2.36
CA PHE A 100 5.07 1.06 1.98
C PHE A 100 4.56 -0.36 2.19
N MET A 101 3.31 -0.48 2.64
CA MET A 101 2.63 -1.77 2.74
C MET A 101 1.61 -1.90 1.61
N MET A 102 1.64 -3.07 0.94
CA MET A 102 0.68 -3.38 -0.11
C MET A 102 -0.72 -3.61 0.45
N ALA A 103 -1.73 -3.51 -0.40
CA ALA A 103 -3.13 -3.71 -0.01
C ALA A 103 -3.57 -5.17 -0.20
N HIS A 104 -4.56 -5.62 0.57
CA HIS A 104 -5.12 -6.99 0.51
C HIS A 104 -5.79 -7.35 -0.82
N ASN A 105 -6.28 -6.35 -1.55
CA ASN A 105 -7.16 -6.53 -2.70
C ASN A 105 -6.39 -6.76 -4.00
N GLU A 106 -7.13 -7.20 -5.01
CA GLU A 106 -6.72 -7.12 -6.40
C GLU A 106 -7.00 -5.72 -6.95
N VAL A 107 -6.16 -5.26 -7.86
CA VAL A 107 -6.39 -4.06 -8.67
C VAL A 107 -6.51 -4.49 -10.13
N ASN A 108 -7.70 -4.30 -10.70
CA ASN A 108 -7.99 -4.68 -12.08
C ASN A 108 -7.63 -6.15 -12.39
N GLY A 109 -7.97 -7.06 -11.49
CA GLY A 109 -7.76 -8.50 -11.64
C GLY A 109 -6.35 -8.99 -11.31
N ILE A 110 -5.45 -8.14 -10.81
CA ILE A 110 -4.09 -8.54 -10.40
C ILE A 110 -3.95 -8.35 -8.89
N PRO A 111 -3.70 -9.42 -8.11
CA PRO A 111 -3.46 -9.30 -6.67
C PRO A 111 -2.31 -8.34 -6.38
N SER A 112 -2.49 -7.43 -5.42
CA SER A 112 -1.51 -6.36 -5.14
C SER A 112 -0.12 -6.92 -4.82
N HIS A 113 -0.03 -8.08 -4.14
CA HIS A 113 1.22 -8.75 -3.78
C HIS A 113 1.95 -9.47 -4.94
N SER A 114 1.36 -9.48 -6.13
CA SER A 114 1.98 -9.94 -7.39
C SER A 114 1.92 -8.88 -8.50
N ASN A 115 1.53 -7.66 -8.14
CA ASN A 115 1.32 -6.59 -9.12
C ASN A 115 2.64 -5.85 -9.40
N LYS A 116 3.37 -6.35 -10.40
CA LYS A 116 4.63 -5.76 -10.85
C LYS A 116 4.47 -4.30 -11.26
N TYR A 117 3.35 -3.93 -11.90
CA TYR A 117 3.09 -2.55 -12.29
C TYR A 117 3.10 -1.62 -11.08
N LEU A 118 2.44 -2.00 -9.98
CA LEU A 118 2.40 -1.17 -8.78
C LEU A 118 3.76 -1.10 -8.06
N MET A 119 4.41 -2.25 -7.86
CA MET A 119 5.64 -2.32 -7.07
C MET A 119 6.89 -1.91 -7.85
N THR A 120 7.04 -2.41 -9.07
CA THR A 120 8.25 -2.15 -9.87
C THR A 120 8.07 -0.93 -10.77
N ASP A 121 7.11 -0.99 -11.69
CA ASP A 121 7.04 0.02 -12.75
C ASP A 121 6.66 1.41 -12.17
N LEU A 122 5.75 1.45 -11.20
CA LEU A 122 5.29 2.69 -10.58
C LEU A 122 6.19 3.12 -9.40
N LEU A 123 6.30 2.30 -8.34
CA LEU A 123 7.07 2.71 -7.16
C LEU A 123 8.57 2.82 -7.47
N ARG A 124 9.20 1.79 -8.06
CA ARG A 124 10.64 1.79 -8.31
C ARG A 124 11.03 2.65 -9.50
N ASP A 125 10.39 2.42 -10.66
CA ASP A 125 10.85 3.01 -11.91
C ASP A 125 10.32 4.43 -12.14
N GLU A 126 9.03 4.68 -11.89
CA GLU A 126 8.46 6.02 -12.09
C GLU A 126 8.78 6.94 -10.89
N TRP A 127 8.52 6.49 -9.66
CA TRP A 127 8.67 7.31 -8.45
C TRP A 127 10.06 7.27 -7.82
N LYS A 128 10.94 6.38 -8.28
CA LYS A 128 12.31 6.21 -7.75
C LYS A 128 12.35 5.88 -6.25
N PHE A 129 11.33 5.16 -5.77
CA PHE A 129 11.30 4.70 -4.40
C PHE A 129 12.40 3.65 -4.17
N ASP A 130 13.30 3.90 -3.22
CA ASP A 130 14.45 3.05 -2.87
C ASP A 130 14.35 2.40 -1.48
N GLY A 131 13.21 2.61 -0.80
CA GLY A 131 12.91 2.00 0.50
C GLY A 131 12.34 0.58 0.41
N TYR A 132 11.65 0.11 1.44
CA TYR A 132 11.11 -1.25 1.56
C TYR A 132 9.63 -1.31 1.20
N ILE A 133 9.26 -2.33 0.42
CA ILE A 133 7.86 -2.73 0.17
C ILE A 133 7.58 -3.97 1.01
N VAL A 134 6.64 -3.86 1.94
CA VAL A 134 6.25 -4.97 2.84
C VAL A 134 4.86 -5.50 2.45
N SER A 135 4.67 -6.81 2.61
CA SER A 135 3.34 -7.41 2.45
C SER A 135 2.40 -6.98 3.59
N ASP A 136 1.11 -7.09 3.39
CA ASP A 136 0.18 -7.20 4.50
C ASP A 136 0.18 -8.63 5.05
N TRP A 137 -0.52 -8.87 6.16
CA TRP A 137 -0.49 -10.12 6.91
C TRP A 137 -0.89 -11.32 6.07
N MET A 138 0.05 -12.26 5.88
CA MET A 138 -0.12 -13.51 5.13
C MET A 138 -0.59 -13.35 3.68
N ASP A 139 -0.47 -12.18 3.08
CA ASP A 139 -1.04 -11.92 1.75
C ASP A 139 -0.21 -12.50 0.60
N ILE A 140 1.06 -12.85 0.86
CA ILE A 140 1.83 -13.61 -0.14
C ILE A 140 1.29 -15.04 -0.25
N GLU A 141 0.97 -15.68 0.87
CA GLU A 141 0.35 -17.00 0.90
C GLU A 141 -1.03 -17.00 0.20
N ARG A 142 -1.77 -15.91 0.32
CA ARG A 142 -3.05 -15.73 -0.34
C ARG A 142 -3.00 -15.72 -1.86
N LEU A 143 -1.85 -15.47 -2.47
CA LEU A 143 -1.65 -15.68 -3.91
C LEU A 143 -1.91 -17.14 -4.31
N HIS A 144 -1.64 -18.08 -3.39
CA HIS A 144 -1.93 -19.51 -3.61
C HIS A 144 -3.33 -19.90 -3.15
N ASP A 145 -3.70 -19.68 -1.89
CA ASP A 145 -4.89 -20.28 -1.30
C ASP A 145 -6.17 -19.46 -1.48
N TYR A 146 -6.06 -18.17 -1.75
CA TYR A 146 -7.21 -17.28 -1.96
C TYR A 146 -7.34 -16.84 -3.43
N HIS A 147 -6.34 -16.16 -3.98
CA HIS A 147 -6.35 -15.67 -5.36
C HIS A 147 -6.16 -16.75 -6.42
N ARG A 148 -5.58 -17.91 -6.04
CA ARG A 148 -5.36 -19.06 -6.93
C ARG A 148 -4.52 -18.74 -8.17
N VAL A 149 -3.58 -17.81 -8.05
CA VAL A 149 -2.68 -17.41 -9.15
C VAL A 149 -1.34 -18.15 -9.16
N THR A 150 -1.11 -19.00 -8.15
CA THR A 150 0.09 -19.83 -8.06
C THR A 150 -0.24 -21.26 -7.66
N GLU A 151 0.62 -22.22 -8.05
CA GLU A 151 0.42 -23.65 -7.78
C GLU A 151 0.83 -24.07 -6.36
N SER A 152 1.64 -23.24 -5.67
CA SER A 152 2.13 -23.51 -4.33
C SER A 152 2.51 -22.24 -3.58
N TYR A 153 2.68 -22.33 -2.26
CA TYR A 153 3.22 -21.22 -1.46
C TYR A 153 4.62 -20.82 -1.93
N ALA A 154 5.49 -21.79 -2.25
CA ALA A 154 6.83 -21.45 -2.77
C ALA A 154 6.76 -20.59 -4.04
N ASN A 155 5.86 -20.93 -4.96
CA ASN A 155 5.65 -20.13 -6.18
C ASN A 155 5.02 -18.76 -5.88
N ALA A 156 4.18 -18.66 -4.83
CA ALA A 156 3.64 -17.38 -4.39
C ALA A 156 4.75 -16.44 -3.90
N PHE A 157 5.68 -16.92 -3.09
CA PHE A 157 6.84 -16.11 -2.67
C PHE A 157 7.74 -15.73 -3.84
N VAL A 158 8.04 -16.65 -4.75
CA VAL A 158 8.83 -16.36 -5.96
C VAL A 158 8.16 -15.25 -6.79
N LEU A 159 6.86 -15.39 -7.06
CA LEU A 159 6.10 -14.41 -7.84
C LEU A 159 6.09 -13.03 -7.17
N SER A 160 5.87 -12.98 -5.85
CA SER A 160 5.83 -11.72 -5.10
C SER A 160 7.19 -11.02 -5.12
N VAL A 161 8.29 -11.73 -4.85
CA VAL A 161 9.66 -11.17 -4.90
C VAL A 161 10.00 -10.69 -6.32
N GLN A 162 9.67 -11.46 -7.36
CA GLN A 162 9.89 -11.07 -8.76
C GLN A 162 9.06 -9.84 -9.16
N SER A 163 7.96 -9.60 -8.47
CA SER A 163 7.11 -8.42 -8.70
C SER A 163 7.58 -7.17 -7.96
N GLY A 164 8.55 -7.29 -7.04
CA GLY A 164 9.17 -6.15 -6.35
C GLY A 164 8.97 -6.11 -4.83
N MET A 165 8.43 -7.18 -4.21
CA MET A 165 8.27 -7.29 -2.76
C MET A 165 9.61 -7.51 -2.08
N ASP A 166 9.88 -6.76 -1.00
CA ASP A 166 11.13 -6.88 -0.24
C ASP A 166 10.96 -7.68 1.05
N MET A 167 9.80 -7.61 1.68
CA MET A 167 9.58 -8.21 2.98
C MET A 167 8.19 -8.84 3.10
N HIS A 168 8.18 -10.04 3.64
CA HIS A 168 6.97 -10.79 4.01
C HIS A 168 6.61 -10.53 5.49
N MET A 169 5.30 -10.46 5.75
CA MET A 169 4.75 -10.35 7.10
C MET A 169 3.65 -11.38 7.34
#